data_3295aafd143b05d78c01af022f91821e
#
_entry.id   3295aafd143b05d78c01af022f91821e
#
_cell.length_a   1.000
_cell.length_b   1.000
_cell.length_c   1.000
_cell.angle_alpha   90.00
_cell.angle_beta   90.00
_cell.angle_gamma   90.00
#
_symmetry.space_group_name_H-M   'P 1'
#
loop_
_entity.id
_entity.type
_entity.pdbx_description
1 polymer ?
#
loop_
_entity_poly.entity_id
_entity_poly.type
_entity_poly.pdbx_seq_one_letter_code
_entity_poly.pdbx_strand_id
1 'polypeptide(L)'
;MLKHQLLLPEGILILEPDAPLEAADFEGLVSEIDPYIAEHGKLSGLMVHAKAFPGWANLEAFRAHMQFIKSHHQKIVRLSLVTDSTLLGELPKIAAHLVHVQVKHFSESQHEDALRWLKEGTPVSP
;
A
#
# COMPACT_ATOMS: atom_id res chain seq x y z
N MET A 1 -13.68 0.91 -8.00
CA MET A 1 -12.49 1.59 -8.55
C MET A 1 -11.51 1.86 -7.42
N LEU A 2 -10.24 1.66 -7.66
CA LEU A 2 -9.19 1.93 -6.68
C LEU A 2 -8.51 3.27 -7.01
N LYS A 3 -8.77 4.27 -6.18
CA LYS A 3 -8.12 5.57 -6.34
C LYS A 3 -6.67 5.46 -5.88
N HIS A 4 -5.75 6.00 -6.65
CA HIS A 4 -4.35 5.95 -6.30
C HIS A 4 -3.60 7.20 -6.75
N GLN A 5 -2.52 7.51 -6.05
CA GLN A 5 -1.66 8.65 -6.36
C GLN A 5 -0.22 8.29 -6.00
N LEU A 6 0.69 8.46 -6.95
CA LEU A 6 2.11 8.27 -6.71
C LEU A 6 2.77 9.63 -6.45
N LEU A 7 3.29 9.82 -5.25
CA LEU A 7 3.98 11.05 -4.86
C LEU A 7 5.44 10.99 -5.26
N LEU A 8 5.89 11.96 -6.03
CA LEU A 8 7.26 12.09 -6.48
C LEU A 8 7.88 13.37 -5.92
N PRO A 9 9.15 13.41 -5.62
CA PRO A 9 10.16 12.35 -5.87
C PRO A 9 10.22 11.27 -4.78
N GLU A 10 9.41 11.35 -3.73
CA GLU A 10 9.50 10.47 -2.55
C GLU A 10 9.28 9.00 -2.87
N GLY A 11 8.48 8.69 -3.88
CA GLY A 11 8.15 7.32 -4.22
C GLY A 11 7.17 6.69 -3.23
N ILE A 12 6.12 7.44 -2.89
CA ILE A 12 5.06 7.00 -1.96
C ILE A 12 3.77 6.84 -2.75
N LEU A 13 3.20 5.64 -2.71
CA LEU A 13 1.93 5.36 -3.36
C LEU A 13 0.81 5.43 -2.33
N ILE A 14 -0.21 6.24 -2.60
CA ILE A 14 -1.39 6.36 -1.75
C ILE A 14 -2.54 5.66 -2.43
N LEU A 15 -3.17 4.70 -1.74
CA LEU A 15 -4.32 3.94 -2.22
C LEU A 15 -5.55 4.28 -1.38
N GLU A 16 -6.66 4.58 -2.06
CA GLU A 16 -7.94 4.87 -1.40
C GLU A 16 -9.02 4.00 -2.02
N PRO A 17 -9.18 2.75 -1.54
CA PRO A 17 -10.23 1.86 -2.05
C PRO A 17 -11.61 2.34 -1.59
N ASP A 18 -12.52 2.53 -2.53
CA ASP A 18 -13.88 3.01 -2.26
C ASP A 18 -14.97 2.06 -2.76
N ALA A 19 -14.59 0.97 -3.37
CA ALA A 19 -15.50 -0.04 -3.92
C ALA A 19 -14.80 -1.40 -3.93
N PRO A 20 -15.53 -2.51 -4.09
CA PRO A 20 -14.89 -3.83 -4.16
C PRO A 20 -13.75 -3.84 -5.17
N LEU A 21 -12.64 -4.44 -4.78
CA LEU A 21 -11.43 -4.47 -5.60
C LEU A 21 -11.62 -5.39 -6.80
N GLU A 22 -11.11 -4.96 -7.96
CA GLU A 22 -11.18 -5.71 -9.19
C GLU A 22 -9.77 -6.03 -9.71
N ALA A 23 -9.65 -7.08 -10.52
CA ALA A 23 -8.36 -7.46 -11.08
C ALA A 23 -7.73 -6.31 -11.88
N ALA A 24 -8.55 -5.55 -12.62
CA ALA A 24 -8.07 -4.40 -13.40
C ALA A 24 -7.44 -3.31 -12.53
N ASP A 25 -7.87 -3.18 -11.27
CA ASP A 25 -7.29 -2.20 -10.35
C ASP A 25 -5.80 -2.50 -10.12
N PHE A 26 -5.45 -3.77 -9.94
CA PHE A 26 -4.06 -4.17 -9.73
C PHE A 26 -3.22 -4.04 -11.00
N GLU A 27 -3.81 -4.31 -12.16
CA GLU A 27 -3.13 -4.11 -13.44
C GLU A 27 -2.77 -2.64 -13.63
N GLY A 28 -3.69 -1.74 -13.27
CA GLY A 28 -3.43 -0.30 -13.32
C GLY A 28 -2.31 0.14 -12.39
N LEU A 29 -2.27 -0.41 -11.17
CA LEU A 29 -1.20 -0.12 -10.22
C LEU A 29 0.16 -0.59 -10.74
N VAL A 30 0.22 -1.81 -11.26
CA VAL A 30 1.45 -2.38 -11.79
C VAL A 30 2.00 -1.50 -12.93
N SER A 31 1.12 -1.06 -13.83
CA SER A 31 1.53 -0.21 -14.94
C SER A 31 2.14 1.11 -14.47
N GLU A 32 1.71 1.62 -13.33
CA GLU A 32 2.21 2.88 -12.79
C GLU A 32 3.48 2.72 -11.95
N ILE A 33 3.53 1.70 -11.10
CA ILE A 33 4.61 1.58 -10.12
C ILE A 33 5.80 0.76 -10.61
N ASP A 34 5.60 -0.22 -11.49
CA ASP A 34 6.71 -1.04 -11.96
C ASP A 34 7.79 -0.26 -12.68
N PRO A 35 7.47 0.71 -13.57
CA PRO A 35 8.51 1.55 -14.16
C PRO A 35 9.28 2.34 -13.11
N TYR A 36 8.61 2.86 -12.09
CA TYR A 36 9.27 3.57 -11.00
C TYR A 36 10.21 2.66 -10.23
N ILE A 37 9.75 1.46 -9.88
CA ILE A 37 10.55 0.47 -9.16
C ILE A 37 11.76 0.04 -10.01
N ALA A 38 11.57 -0.14 -11.31
CA ALA A 38 12.67 -0.52 -12.21
C ALA A 38 13.77 0.54 -12.23
N GLU A 39 13.38 1.82 -12.13
CA GLU A 39 14.33 2.92 -12.14
C GLU A 39 14.98 3.18 -10.78
N HIS A 40 14.20 3.06 -9.70
CA HIS A 40 14.64 3.44 -8.35
C HIS A 40 14.87 2.27 -7.41
N GLY A 41 14.51 1.06 -7.80
CA GLY A 41 14.72 -0.17 -7.04
C GLY A 41 13.59 -0.53 -6.09
N LYS A 42 12.96 0.45 -5.44
CA LYS A 42 11.91 0.23 -4.44
C LYS A 42 10.94 1.41 -4.37
N LEU A 43 9.74 1.15 -3.84
CA LEU A 43 8.86 2.19 -3.33
C LEU A 43 9.24 2.49 -1.88
N SER A 44 9.39 3.75 -1.53
CA SER A 44 9.68 4.15 -0.15
C SER A 44 8.52 3.85 0.76
N GLY A 45 7.30 4.01 0.28
CA GLY A 45 6.13 3.77 1.10
C GLY A 45 4.87 3.50 0.30
N LEU A 46 3.94 2.82 0.96
CA LEU A 46 2.60 2.57 0.49
C LEU A 46 1.63 2.92 1.60
N MET A 47 0.69 3.82 1.34
CA MET A 47 -0.37 4.15 2.27
C MET A 47 -1.68 3.57 1.76
N VAL A 48 -2.38 2.82 2.61
CA VAL A 48 -3.75 2.39 2.35
C VAL A 48 -4.65 3.16 3.28
N HIS A 49 -5.48 4.04 2.72
CA HIS A 49 -6.43 4.84 3.48
C HIS A 49 -7.84 4.36 3.15
N ALA A 50 -8.50 3.71 4.09
CA ALA A 50 -9.82 3.13 3.89
C ALA A 50 -10.66 3.21 5.15
N LYS A 51 -11.96 3.51 5.01
CA LYS A 51 -12.90 3.47 6.13
C LYS A 51 -13.15 2.04 6.57
N ALA A 52 -13.25 1.13 5.60
CA ALA A 52 -13.44 -0.29 5.82
C ALA A 52 -12.90 -1.04 4.61
N PHE A 53 -12.63 -2.33 4.77
CA PHE A 53 -12.21 -3.14 3.65
C PHE A 53 -13.41 -3.39 2.72
N PRO A 54 -13.35 -2.96 1.45
CA PRO A 54 -14.48 -3.05 0.54
C PRO A 54 -14.71 -4.46 -0.04
N GLY A 55 -13.78 -5.39 0.19
CA GLY A 55 -13.85 -6.74 -0.35
C GLY A 55 -13.32 -6.85 -1.78
N TRP A 56 -13.41 -8.04 -2.33
CA TRP A 56 -13.05 -8.34 -3.71
C TRP A 56 -14.31 -8.57 -4.52
N ALA A 57 -14.35 -8.02 -5.75
CA ALA A 57 -15.50 -8.17 -6.63
C ALA A 57 -15.75 -9.65 -7.01
N ASN A 58 -14.67 -10.42 -7.13
CA ASN A 58 -14.74 -11.84 -7.50
C ASN A 58 -13.43 -12.55 -7.11
N LEU A 59 -13.38 -13.85 -7.38
CA LEU A 59 -12.19 -14.65 -7.06
C LEU A 59 -10.96 -14.21 -7.86
N GLU A 60 -11.16 -13.76 -9.08
CA GLU A 60 -10.07 -13.26 -9.92
C GLU A 60 -9.41 -12.03 -9.30
N ALA A 61 -10.22 -11.12 -8.72
CA ALA A 61 -9.71 -9.95 -8.02
C ALA A 61 -8.88 -10.35 -6.78
N PHE A 62 -9.35 -11.35 -6.03
CA PHE A 62 -8.62 -11.87 -4.88
C PHE A 62 -7.27 -12.44 -5.32
N ARG A 63 -7.25 -13.22 -6.38
CA ARG A 63 -6.01 -13.80 -6.90
C ARG A 63 -5.04 -12.73 -7.39
N ALA A 64 -5.56 -11.70 -8.06
CA ALA A 64 -4.75 -10.57 -8.51
C ALA A 64 -4.11 -9.84 -7.34
N HIS A 65 -4.86 -9.65 -6.25
CA HIS A 65 -4.35 -9.01 -5.05
C HIS A 65 -3.23 -9.84 -4.41
N MET A 66 -3.44 -11.14 -4.27
CA MET A 66 -2.43 -12.03 -3.69
C MET A 66 -1.17 -12.06 -4.55
N GLN A 67 -1.33 -12.09 -5.87
CA GLN A 67 -0.20 -12.05 -6.80
C GLN A 67 0.55 -10.72 -6.71
N PHE A 68 -0.17 -9.61 -6.56
CA PHE A 68 0.44 -8.30 -6.39
C PHE A 68 1.28 -8.26 -5.12
N ILE A 69 0.76 -8.75 -4.00
CA ILE A 69 1.49 -8.80 -2.74
C ILE A 69 2.74 -9.68 -2.90
N LYS A 70 2.59 -10.86 -3.48
CA LYS A 70 3.69 -11.80 -3.66
C LYS A 70 4.83 -11.21 -4.50
N SER A 71 4.50 -10.46 -5.55
CA SER A 71 5.50 -9.92 -6.46
C SER A 71 6.08 -8.58 -6.03
N HIS A 72 5.43 -7.86 -5.11
CA HIS A 72 5.84 -6.49 -4.76
C HIS A 72 6.25 -6.26 -3.31
N HIS A 73 5.92 -7.16 -2.38
CA HIS A 73 6.18 -6.90 -0.96
C HIS A 73 7.66 -6.66 -0.65
N GLN A 74 8.57 -7.29 -1.39
CA GLN A 74 10.00 -7.10 -1.18
C GLN A 74 10.52 -5.76 -1.73
N LYS A 75 9.69 -5.07 -2.50
CA LYS A 75 10.05 -3.81 -3.15
C LYS A 75 9.36 -2.61 -2.50
N ILE A 76 8.73 -2.82 -1.34
CA ILE A 76 8.06 -1.77 -0.58
C ILE A 76 8.72 -1.70 0.80
N VAL A 77 9.21 -0.52 1.18
CA VAL A 77 9.94 -0.35 2.45
C VAL A 77 8.99 -0.29 3.64
N ARG A 78 8.00 0.61 3.58
CA ARG A 78 7.02 0.79 4.65
C ARG A 78 5.60 0.84 4.10
N LEU A 79 4.67 0.29 4.86
CA LEU A 79 3.24 0.35 4.55
C LEU A 79 2.51 0.94 5.76
N SER A 80 1.80 2.04 5.56
CA SER A 80 0.92 2.60 6.59
C SER A 80 -0.52 2.28 6.24
N LEU A 81 -1.27 1.80 7.24
CA LEU A 81 -2.68 1.50 7.10
C LEU A 81 -3.45 2.54 7.91
N VAL A 82 -4.14 3.45 7.21
CA VAL A 82 -4.89 4.54 7.82
C VAL A 82 -6.36 4.17 7.81
N THR A 83 -6.87 3.78 8.98
CA THR A 83 -8.25 3.33 9.10
C THR A 83 -8.68 3.32 10.56
N ASP A 84 -9.98 3.55 10.79
CA ASP A 84 -10.60 3.35 12.10
C ASP A 84 -11.28 1.97 12.19
N SER A 85 -11.23 1.17 11.11
CA SER A 85 -11.77 -0.19 11.11
C SER A 85 -10.96 -1.10 12.02
N THR A 86 -11.62 -1.77 12.97
CA THR A 86 -10.95 -2.72 13.87
C THR A 86 -10.41 -3.92 13.10
N LEU A 87 -11.14 -4.38 12.09
CA LEU A 87 -10.71 -5.51 11.27
C LEU A 87 -9.41 -5.19 10.51
N LEU A 88 -9.40 -4.02 9.82
CA LEU A 88 -8.21 -3.60 9.08
C LEU A 88 -7.05 -3.26 10.02
N GLY A 89 -7.34 -2.75 11.23
CA GLY A 89 -6.31 -2.44 12.21
C GLY A 89 -5.55 -3.65 12.73
N GLU A 90 -6.10 -4.87 12.53
CA GLU A 90 -5.41 -6.10 12.91
C GLU A 90 -4.42 -6.59 11.83
N LEU A 91 -4.46 -6.03 10.61
CA LEU A 91 -3.58 -6.44 9.53
C LEU A 91 -2.08 -6.33 9.85
N PRO A 92 -1.61 -5.32 10.61
CA PRO A 92 -0.20 -5.26 10.97
C PRO A 92 0.30 -6.51 11.69
N LYS A 93 -0.55 -7.14 12.51
CA LYS A 93 -0.19 -8.38 13.21
C LYS A 93 0.00 -9.54 12.24
N ILE A 94 -0.83 -9.60 11.21
CA ILE A 94 -0.76 -10.63 10.17
C ILE A 94 0.45 -10.34 9.27
N ALA A 95 0.63 -9.08 8.90
CA ALA A 95 1.72 -8.63 8.03
C ALA A 95 3.10 -8.73 8.71
N ALA A 96 3.16 -8.92 10.02
CA ALA A 96 4.43 -9.10 10.73
C ALA A 96 5.21 -10.31 10.21
N HIS A 97 4.55 -11.23 9.50
CA HIS A 97 5.20 -12.36 8.85
C HIS A 97 5.85 -11.99 7.51
N LEU A 98 5.61 -10.78 6.99
CA LEU A 98 6.28 -10.27 5.80
C LEU A 98 7.62 -9.67 6.20
N VAL A 99 8.70 -10.28 5.73
CA VAL A 99 10.05 -9.99 6.21
C VAL A 99 10.58 -8.62 5.76
N HIS A 100 10.11 -8.14 4.61
CA HIS A 100 10.71 -6.96 3.96
C HIS A 100 9.89 -5.67 4.07
N VAL A 101 8.71 -5.73 4.67
CA VAL A 101 7.81 -4.57 4.76
C VAL A 101 7.57 -4.24 6.22
N GLN A 102 7.82 -2.99 6.61
CA GLN A 102 7.41 -2.51 7.92
C GLN A 102 5.97 -1.99 7.82
N VAL A 103 5.07 -2.55 8.61
CA VAL A 103 3.65 -2.19 8.56
C VAL A 103 3.24 -1.53 9.86
N LYS A 104 2.54 -0.39 9.77
CA LYS A 104 2.06 0.33 10.93
C LYS A 104 0.63 0.83 10.70
N HIS A 105 -0.21 0.69 11.73
CA HIS A 105 -1.58 1.16 11.72
C HIS A 105 -1.69 2.57 12.31
N PHE A 106 -2.49 3.42 11.66
CA PHE A 106 -2.83 4.75 12.12
C PHE A 106 -4.35 4.93 12.05
N SER A 107 -4.90 5.74 12.95
CA SER A 107 -6.31 6.12 12.86
C SER A 107 -6.50 7.12 11.70
N GLU A 108 -7.74 7.30 11.25
CA GLU A 108 -8.01 8.25 10.16
C GLU A 108 -7.60 9.68 10.54
N SER A 109 -7.68 10.06 11.82
CA SER A 109 -7.24 11.38 12.28
C SER A 109 -5.72 11.56 12.23
N GLN A 110 -4.96 10.48 12.06
CA GLN A 110 -3.50 10.48 12.02
C GLN A 110 -2.95 10.35 10.60
N HIS A 111 -3.73 10.74 9.60
CA HIS A 111 -3.34 10.63 8.20
C HIS A 111 -1.99 11.30 7.91
N GLU A 112 -1.77 12.49 8.44
CA GLU A 112 -0.50 13.19 8.22
C GLU A 112 0.67 12.53 8.92
N ASP A 113 0.43 11.97 10.11
CA ASP A 113 1.46 11.22 10.84
C ASP A 113 1.86 9.97 10.05
N ALA A 114 0.88 9.30 9.44
CA ALA A 114 1.13 8.12 8.61
C ALA A 114 2.01 8.48 7.41
N LEU A 115 1.73 9.60 6.76
CA LEU A 115 2.52 10.05 5.61
C LEU A 115 3.94 10.43 6.05
N ARG A 116 4.08 11.11 7.18
CA ARG A 116 5.39 11.47 7.71
C ARG A 116 6.23 10.24 8.03
N TRP A 117 5.61 9.23 8.63
CA TRP A 117 6.28 7.98 8.94
C TRP A 117 6.80 7.28 7.68
N LEU A 118 6.04 7.31 6.59
CA LEU A 118 6.50 6.76 5.31
C LEU A 118 7.70 7.53 4.77
N LYS A 119 7.68 8.86 4.89
CA LYS A 119 8.80 9.70 4.42
C LYS A 119 10.08 9.45 5.22
N GLU A 120 9.96 9.14 6.50
CA GLU A 120 11.11 8.82 7.35
C GLU A 120 11.82 7.54 6.91
N GLY A 121 11.10 6.62 6.25
CA GLY A 121 11.68 5.41 5.69
C GLY A 121 12.46 5.63 4.42
N THR A 122 12.36 6.81 3.82
CA THR A 122 13.11 7.14 2.61
C THR A 122 14.60 7.22 2.94
N PRO A 123 15.46 6.50 2.19
CA PRO A 123 16.90 6.61 2.44
C PRO A 123 17.33 8.07 2.31
N VAL A 124 17.99 8.57 3.35
CA VAL A 124 18.54 9.92 3.30
C VAL A 124 19.75 9.85 2.37
N SER A 125 19.69 10.56 1.27
CA SER A 125 20.84 10.69 0.38
C SER A 125 21.94 11.39 1.15
N PRO A 126 23.13 10.77 1.22
CA PRO A 126 24.25 11.44 1.86
C PRO A 126 24.64 12.70 1.10
#